data_e332604790465c05d6b6d0c16b824c9a
#
_entry.id   e332604790465c05d6b6d0c16b824c9a
#
_cell.length_a   1.000
_cell.length_b   1.000
_cell.length_c   1.000
_cell.angle_alpha   90.00
_cell.angle_beta   90.00
_cell.angle_gamma   90.00
#
_symmetry.space_group_name_H-M   'P 1'
#
loop_
_entity.id
_entity.type
_entity.pdbx_description
1 polymer ?
#
loop_
_entity_poly.entity_id
_entity_poly.type
_entity_poly.pdbx_seq_one_letter_code
_entity_poly.pdbx_strand_id
1 'polypeptide(L)'
;MITVYSEKHRLHDAKTELYGGTLVPPYERPSRAEIVLQRVQSEQLGEVITPKEFGRDPVLTLHDAGFVEFLRVAWDECSKTEYEGEGIPTCWPARRMTQRIPTFIEGKMGHYSLSSETSINSGT
;
A
#
# COMPACT_ATOMS: atom_id res chain seq x y z
N MET A 1 19.86 16.74 9.74
CA MET A 1 19.25 15.56 9.05
C MET A 1 18.43 16.08 7.88
N ILE A 2 18.45 15.43 6.73
CA ILE A 2 17.53 15.77 5.63
C ILE A 2 16.29 14.91 5.75
N THR A 3 15.12 15.53 5.69
CA THR A 3 13.83 14.86 5.71
C THR A 3 13.15 15.05 4.34
N VAL A 4 12.78 13.95 3.68
CA VAL A 4 12.02 14.00 2.44
C VAL A 4 10.54 13.80 2.77
N TYR A 5 9.69 14.73 2.34
CA TYR A 5 8.27 14.70 2.63
C TYR A 5 7.43 15.01 1.39
N SER A 6 6.31 14.33 1.25
CA SER A 6 5.33 14.55 0.18
C SER A 6 3.90 14.53 0.72
N GLU A 7 3.08 15.48 0.31
CA GLU A 7 1.63 15.47 0.58
C GLU A 7 0.91 14.24 0.00
N LYS A 8 1.55 13.55 -0.97
CA LYS A 8 1.00 12.32 -1.56
C LYS A 8 0.84 11.18 -0.54
N HIS A 9 1.53 11.23 0.62
CA HIS A 9 1.31 10.24 1.69
C HIS A 9 -0.14 10.17 2.15
N ARG A 10 -0.91 11.25 1.98
CA ARG A 10 -2.34 11.30 2.31
C ARG A 10 -3.22 10.41 1.44
N LEU A 11 -2.72 9.97 0.30
CA LEU A 11 -3.42 8.99 -0.54
C LEU A 11 -3.46 7.61 0.14
N HIS A 12 -2.50 7.32 1.00
CA HIS A 12 -2.41 6.07 1.77
C HIS A 12 -3.35 6.12 2.99
N ASP A 13 -4.65 6.24 2.73
CA ASP A 13 -5.71 6.50 3.72
C ASP A 13 -6.76 5.39 3.71
N ALA A 14 -6.32 4.17 4.07
CA ALA A 14 -7.22 3.05 4.31
C ALA A 14 -8.28 3.41 5.36
N LYS A 15 -9.50 2.95 5.18
CA LYS A 15 -10.62 3.19 6.10
C LYS A 15 -10.83 2.03 7.06
N THR A 16 -10.43 0.84 6.63
CA THR A 16 -10.60 -0.39 7.38
C THR A 16 -9.35 -1.25 7.35
N GLU A 17 -9.16 -2.02 8.41
CA GLU A 17 -8.14 -3.03 8.58
C GLU A 17 -8.77 -4.28 9.17
N LEU A 18 -8.40 -5.46 8.69
CA LEU A 18 -8.87 -6.72 9.25
C LEU A 18 -7.98 -7.14 10.43
N TYR A 19 -8.51 -7.02 11.64
CA TYR A 19 -7.82 -7.40 12.85
C TYR A 19 -8.67 -8.37 13.68
N GLY A 20 -8.11 -9.55 13.98
CA GLY A 20 -8.80 -10.56 14.78
C GLY A 20 -10.16 -11.03 14.21
N GLY A 21 -10.33 -10.99 12.88
CA GLY A 21 -11.60 -11.34 12.22
C GLY A 21 -12.66 -10.23 12.20
N THR A 22 -12.31 -9.02 12.66
CA THR A 22 -13.19 -7.85 12.68
C THR A 22 -12.58 -6.72 11.89
N LEU A 23 -13.40 -5.98 11.13
CA LEU A 23 -12.97 -4.74 10.49
C LEU A 23 -12.89 -3.63 11.54
N VAL A 24 -11.70 -3.05 11.67
CA VAL A 24 -11.42 -1.96 12.61
C VAL A 24 -10.84 -0.75 11.86
N PRO A 25 -10.86 0.45 12.45
CA PRO A 25 -10.12 1.57 11.89
C PRO A 25 -8.63 1.26 11.85
N PRO A 26 -7.90 1.54 10.74
CA PRO A 26 -6.52 1.14 10.58
C PRO A 26 -5.60 1.89 11.56
N TYR A 27 -4.54 1.22 11.98
CA TYR A 27 -3.46 1.83 12.78
C TYR A 27 -2.55 2.70 11.91
N GLU A 28 -2.31 2.29 10.66
CA GLU A 28 -1.56 3.08 9.67
C GLU A 28 -2.47 4.15 9.06
N ARG A 29 -2.18 5.42 9.41
CA ARG A 29 -2.96 6.59 8.97
C ARG A 29 -2.06 7.73 8.50
N PRO A 30 -2.50 8.56 7.57
CA PRO A 30 -1.76 9.74 7.11
C PRO A 30 -1.31 10.66 8.25
N SER A 31 -2.12 10.80 9.29
CA SER A 31 -1.81 11.62 10.48
C SER A 31 -0.49 11.23 11.19
N ARG A 32 -0.03 9.99 11.06
CA ARG A 32 1.26 9.56 11.61
C ARG A 32 2.44 10.28 10.95
N ALA A 33 2.41 10.40 9.63
CA ALA A 33 3.44 11.15 8.91
C ALA A 33 3.39 12.65 9.24
N GLU A 34 2.19 13.20 9.45
CA GLU A 34 2.00 14.60 9.87
C GLU A 34 2.57 14.86 11.27
N ILE A 35 2.33 13.96 12.23
CA ILE A 35 2.91 14.04 13.58
C ILE A 35 4.45 14.03 13.51
N VAL A 36 5.02 13.14 12.70
CA VAL A 36 6.48 13.06 12.51
C VAL A 36 7.00 14.35 11.88
N LEU A 37 6.36 14.87 10.83
CA LEU A 37 6.76 16.11 10.18
C LEU A 37 6.73 17.30 11.17
N GLN A 38 5.64 17.45 11.93
CA GLN A 38 5.52 18.49 12.94
C GLN A 38 6.66 18.42 13.96
N ARG A 39 7.04 17.21 14.39
CA ARG A 39 8.14 17.03 15.33
C ARG A 39 9.49 17.40 14.71
N VAL A 40 9.75 17.00 13.47
CA VAL A 40 10.97 17.38 12.74
C VAL A 40 11.10 18.90 12.65
N GLN A 41 10.01 19.60 12.36
CA GLN A 41 9.98 21.05 12.23
C GLN A 41 10.12 21.76 13.59
N SER A 42 9.37 21.33 14.61
CA SER A 42 9.39 21.95 15.94
C SER A 42 10.74 21.85 16.63
N GLU A 43 11.42 20.71 16.45
CA GLU A 43 12.74 20.47 17.03
C GLU A 43 13.89 20.92 16.12
N GLN A 44 13.57 21.51 14.96
CA GLN A 44 14.57 21.99 14.00
C GLN A 44 15.61 20.91 13.61
N LEU A 45 15.15 19.67 13.39
CA LEU A 45 16.03 18.53 13.15
C LEU A 45 16.74 18.56 11.78
N GLY A 46 16.49 19.57 10.97
CA GLY A 46 17.15 19.85 9.71
C GLY A 46 16.16 20.20 8.59
N GLU A 47 16.68 20.22 7.37
CA GLU A 47 15.94 20.63 6.18
C GLU A 47 14.84 19.62 5.83
N VAL A 48 13.67 20.12 5.44
CA VAL A 48 12.58 19.35 4.85
C VAL A 48 12.51 19.66 3.36
N ILE A 49 12.66 18.66 2.52
CA ILE A 49 12.66 18.80 1.05
C ILE A 49 11.56 17.96 0.42
N THR A 50 11.14 18.31 -0.78
CA THR A 50 10.23 17.49 -1.58
C THR A 50 10.98 16.35 -2.28
N PRO A 51 10.33 15.19 -2.54
CA PRO A 51 10.93 14.11 -3.28
C PRO A 51 11.21 14.53 -4.74
N LYS A 52 12.27 13.97 -5.31
CA LYS A 52 12.54 14.03 -6.75
C LYS A 52 11.85 12.87 -7.45
N GLU A 53 11.48 13.06 -8.70
CA GLU A 53 10.95 11.98 -9.53
C GLU A 53 12.10 11.19 -10.17
N PHE A 54 12.10 9.87 -9.98
CA PHE A 54 13.11 8.94 -10.50
C PHE A 54 12.53 7.91 -11.48
N GLY A 55 11.24 7.99 -11.79
CA GLY A 55 10.56 6.97 -12.57
C GLY A 55 10.40 5.66 -11.78
N ARG A 56 10.20 4.54 -12.49
CA ARG A 56 9.99 3.21 -11.88
C ARG A 56 11.25 2.35 -11.80
N ASP A 57 12.32 2.72 -12.49
CA ASP A 57 13.53 1.89 -12.59
C ASP A 57 14.14 1.52 -11.21
N PRO A 58 14.25 2.44 -10.24
CA PRO A 58 14.76 2.08 -8.91
C PRO A 58 13.87 1.05 -8.19
N VAL A 59 12.56 1.14 -8.37
CA VAL A 59 11.60 0.19 -7.76
C VAL A 59 11.74 -1.18 -8.42
N LEU A 60 11.81 -1.24 -9.74
CA LEU A 60 11.97 -2.48 -10.51
C LEU A 60 13.32 -3.17 -10.30
N THR A 61 14.32 -2.46 -9.78
CA THR A 61 15.60 -3.06 -9.41
C THR A 61 15.48 -3.96 -8.17
N LEU A 62 14.52 -3.67 -7.27
CA LEU A 62 14.35 -4.38 -5.98
C LEU A 62 13.12 -5.25 -5.94
N HIS A 63 12.07 -4.92 -6.68
CA HIS A 63 10.78 -5.59 -6.64
C HIS A 63 10.47 -6.32 -7.94
N ASP A 64 9.73 -7.41 -7.81
CA ASP A 64 9.21 -8.16 -8.97
C ASP A 64 8.34 -7.27 -9.85
N ALA A 65 8.54 -7.35 -11.17
CA ALA A 65 7.82 -6.51 -12.13
C ALA A 65 6.30 -6.78 -12.12
N GLY A 66 5.89 -8.02 -11.87
CA GLY A 66 4.48 -8.40 -11.73
C GLY A 66 3.84 -7.79 -10.49
N PHE A 67 4.59 -7.74 -9.38
CA PHE A 67 4.14 -7.06 -8.16
C PHE A 67 3.96 -5.55 -8.37
N VAL A 68 4.92 -4.89 -9.01
CA VAL A 68 4.83 -3.45 -9.31
C VAL A 68 3.66 -3.15 -10.24
N GLU A 69 3.45 -4.00 -11.26
CA GLU A 69 2.31 -3.84 -12.16
C GLU A 69 0.98 -4.14 -11.47
N PHE A 70 0.93 -5.13 -10.57
CA PHE A 70 -0.25 -5.39 -9.74
C PHE A 70 -0.64 -4.15 -8.94
N LEU A 71 0.29 -3.53 -8.20
CA LEU A 71 -0.01 -2.31 -7.43
C LEU A 71 -0.57 -1.19 -8.31
N ARG A 72 -0.03 -1.02 -9.50
CA ARG A 72 -0.47 0.02 -10.44
C ARG A 72 -1.92 -0.11 -10.90
N VAL A 73 -2.44 -1.33 -11.00
CA VAL A 73 -3.78 -1.61 -11.54
C VAL A 73 -4.76 -2.15 -10.50
N ALA A 74 -4.28 -2.43 -9.28
CA ALA A 74 -5.04 -3.16 -8.28
C ALA A 74 -6.37 -2.48 -7.94
N TRP A 75 -6.36 -1.17 -7.69
CA TRP A 75 -7.59 -0.45 -7.39
C TRP A 75 -8.54 -0.40 -8.60
N ASP A 76 -8.03 -0.16 -9.79
CA ASP A 76 -8.85 -0.14 -11.01
C ASP A 76 -9.52 -1.50 -11.28
N GLU A 77 -8.86 -2.60 -10.92
CA GLU A 77 -9.45 -3.94 -11.02
C GLU A 77 -10.44 -4.19 -9.87
N CYS A 78 -10.12 -3.82 -8.64
CA CYS A 78 -11.01 -3.95 -7.47
C CYS A 78 -12.32 -3.18 -7.67
N SER A 79 -12.24 -1.94 -8.13
CA SER A 79 -13.41 -1.06 -8.31
C SER A 79 -14.40 -1.52 -9.37
N LYS A 80 -14.02 -2.51 -10.21
CA LYS A 80 -14.89 -3.14 -11.21
C LYS A 80 -15.60 -4.39 -10.69
N THR A 81 -15.27 -4.84 -9.49
CA THR A 81 -15.96 -5.96 -8.84
C THR A 81 -17.25 -5.50 -8.18
N GLU A 82 -18.08 -6.44 -7.75
CA GLU A 82 -19.30 -6.16 -6.99
C GLU A 82 -19.02 -5.91 -5.49
N TYR A 83 -17.75 -5.94 -5.07
CA TYR A 83 -17.37 -5.73 -3.68
C TYR A 83 -17.45 -4.25 -3.31
N GLU A 84 -18.07 -3.98 -2.19
CA GLU A 84 -18.06 -2.65 -1.58
C GLU A 84 -16.85 -2.50 -0.66
N GLY A 85 -16.24 -1.31 -0.66
CA GLY A 85 -15.12 -0.98 0.21
C GLY A 85 -13.76 -1.25 -0.39
N GLU A 86 -12.80 -1.52 0.46
CA GLU A 86 -11.39 -1.71 0.11
C GLU A 86 -11.08 -3.17 -0.22
N GLY A 87 -10.12 -3.40 -1.10
CA GLY A 87 -9.64 -4.74 -1.42
C GLY A 87 -8.77 -5.28 -0.29
N ILE A 88 -9.27 -6.28 0.45
CA ILE A 88 -8.53 -6.95 1.53
C ILE A 88 -8.22 -8.38 1.10
N PRO A 89 -6.94 -8.80 1.06
CA PRO A 89 -6.57 -10.18 0.76
C PRO A 89 -7.13 -11.12 1.83
N THR A 90 -7.75 -12.22 1.41
CA THR A 90 -8.36 -13.20 2.32
C THR A 90 -7.88 -14.63 2.11
N CYS A 91 -7.14 -14.91 1.02
CA CYS A 91 -6.59 -16.22 0.72
C CYS A 91 -5.24 -16.11 0.03
N TRP A 92 -4.33 -17.03 0.34
CA TRP A 92 -2.97 -17.06 -0.19
C TRP A 92 -2.66 -18.41 -0.82
N PRO A 93 -1.82 -18.44 -1.87
CA PRO A 93 -1.38 -19.70 -2.46
C PRO A 93 -0.55 -20.52 -1.45
N ALA A 94 -0.74 -21.82 -1.45
CA ALA A 94 0.03 -22.71 -0.59
C ALA A 94 1.49 -22.76 -1.02
N ARG A 95 2.43 -22.63 -0.07
CA ARG A 95 3.89 -22.52 -0.30
C ARG A 95 4.48 -23.64 -1.15
N ARG A 96 3.93 -24.85 -1.07
CA ARG A 96 4.46 -26.06 -1.74
C ARG A 96 3.80 -26.38 -3.07
N MET A 97 2.87 -25.56 -3.50
CA MET A 97 2.21 -25.71 -4.81
C MET A 97 2.94 -24.89 -5.87
N THR A 98 2.90 -25.35 -7.12
CA THR A 98 3.38 -24.54 -8.24
C THR A 98 2.56 -23.26 -8.30
N GLN A 99 3.25 -22.14 -8.19
CA GLN A 99 2.63 -20.83 -8.19
C GLN A 99 2.23 -20.47 -9.63
N ARG A 100 0.98 -20.02 -9.79
CA ARG A 100 0.47 -19.42 -11.03
C ARG A 100 -0.13 -18.07 -10.66
N ILE A 101 0.13 -17.07 -11.49
CA ILE A 101 -0.48 -15.74 -11.31
C ILE A 101 -1.98 -15.88 -11.58
N PRO A 102 -2.84 -15.56 -10.60
CA PRO A 102 -4.30 -15.62 -10.80
C PRO A 102 -4.78 -14.60 -11.82
N THR A 103 -5.91 -14.92 -12.46
CA THR A 103 -6.53 -14.03 -13.45
C THR A 103 -7.36 -12.94 -12.77
N PHE A 104 -8.09 -13.30 -11.71
CA PHE A 104 -9.00 -12.40 -11.01
C PHE A 104 -8.30 -11.64 -9.89
N ILE A 105 -8.80 -10.44 -9.60
CA ILE A 105 -8.18 -9.53 -8.63
C ILE A 105 -8.10 -10.13 -7.22
N GLU A 106 -9.10 -10.89 -6.77
CA GLU A 106 -9.11 -11.52 -5.46
C GLU A 106 -7.92 -12.49 -5.29
N GLY A 107 -7.66 -13.28 -6.31
CA GLY A 107 -6.50 -14.18 -6.32
C GLY A 107 -5.18 -13.42 -6.45
N LYS A 108 -5.12 -12.35 -7.25
CA LYS A 108 -3.93 -11.50 -7.37
C LYS A 108 -3.60 -10.82 -6.05
N MET A 109 -4.59 -10.33 -5.32
CA MET A 109 -4.39 -9.77 -3.97
C MET A 109 -3.67 -10.74 -3.06
N GLY A 110 -4.15 -11.98 -2.95
CA GLY A 110 -3.50 -13.00 -2.12
C GLY A 110 -2.15 -13.48 -2.68
N HIS A 111 -1.94 -13.42 -4.00
CA HIS A 111 -0.67 -13.79 -4.61
C HIS A 111 0.46 -12.79 -4.29
N TYR A 112 0.15 -11.50 -4.29
CA TYR A 112 1.12 -10.42 -4.13
C TYR A 112 1.19 -9.81 -2.74
N SER A 113 0.19 -10.01 -1.89
CA SER A 113 0.17 -9.45 -0.54
C SER A 113 0.73 -10.43 0.50
N LEU A 114 1.37 -9.90 1.53
CA LEU A 114 1.94 -10.70 2.63
C LEU A 114 0.90 -11.03 3.69
N SER A 115 -0.07 -10.15 3.91
CA SER A 115 -1.08 -10.28 4.96
C SER A 115 -2.40 -9.63 4.59
N SER A 116 -3.43 -9.85 5.40
CA SER A 116 -4.73 -9.18 5.31
C SER A 116 -4.71 -7.73 5.82
N GLU A 117 -3.60 -7.29 6.40
CA GLU A 117 -3.45 -5.92 6.88
C GLU A 117 -3.12 -4.92 5.76
N THR A 118 -2.79 -5.43 4.57
CA THR A 118 -2.55 -4.59 3.39
C THR A 118 -3.86 -4.41 2.64
N SER A 119 -4.55 -3.29 2.83
CA SER A 119 -5.72 -2.94 2.05
C SER A 119 -5.36 -2.19 0.77
N ILE A 120 -6.12 -2.45 -0.28
CA ILE A 120 -6.03 -1.77 -1.58
C ILE A 120 -7.19 -0.79 -1.67
N ASN A 121 -6.86 0.47 -1.92
CA ASN A 121 -7.83 1.56 -2.01
C ASN A 121 -7.49 2.51 -3.16
N SER A 122 -8.24 3.60 -3.30
CA SER A 122 -8.04 4.58 -4.38
C SER A 122 -6.70 5.31 -4.35
N GLY A 123 -5.93 5.17 -3.31
CA GLY A 123 -4.60 5.76 -3.16
C GLY A 123 -3.44 4.77 -3.38
N THR A 124 -3.78 3.50 -3.68
CA THR A 124 -2.77 2.44 -3.90
C THR A 124 -2.03 2.56 -5.23
#